data_74a285460200621420fa08f652f3c653
#
_entry.id   74a285460200621420fa08f652f3c653
#
_cell.length_a   1.000
_cell.length_b   1.000
_cell.length_c   1.000
_cell.angle_alpha   90.00
_cell.angle_beta   90.00
_cell.angle_gamma   90.00
#
_symmetry.space_group_name_H-M   'P 1'
#
loop_
_entity.id
_entity.type
_entity.pdbx_description
1 polymer ?
#
loop_
_entity_poly.entity_id
_entity_poly.type
_entity_poly.pdbx_seq_one_letter_code
_entity_poly.pdbx_strand_id
1 'polypeptide(L)'
;YDIILVSCKTYDLDQAILDLRLTKGRGLIIPFLNGMTHLMKLDEEFGSEKVMGGVAHISSTINEDRTIEHFSQFKKLTFGNRIHNQNYLLKPFLDVCEKTKFDVVLSENITLDLWKKWIFISTVAGATTLFNSTLGEISNHEVGKKTLTDLYMECKSIAKLNGFTIDDNEANSVLNNITAE
;
A
#
# COMPACT_ATOMS: atom_id res chain seq x y z
N TYR A 1 20.54 -4.47 12.03
CA TYR A 1 19.79 -3.41 11.32
C TYR A 1 18.73 -2.85 12.26
N ASP A 2 18.55 -1.53 12.25
CA ASP A 2 17.53 -0.85 13.05
C ASP A 2 16.17 -0.88 12.35
N ILE A 3 16.17 -0.84 11.00
CA ILE A 3 14.99 -0.93 10.15
C ILE A 3 15.26 -1.90 9.00
N ILE A 4 14.27 -2.70 8.70
CA ILE A 4 14.25 -3.68 7.62
C ILE A 4 13.05 -3.38 6.72
N LEU A 5 13.31 -3.09 5.44
CA LEU A 5 12.26 -2.89 4.45
C LEU A 5 11.97 -4.20 3.74
N VAL A 6 10.70 -4.61 3.72
CA VAL A 6 10.25 -5.81 3.02
C VAL A 6 9.44 -5.38 1.80
N SER A 7 9.98 -5.65 0.61
CA SER A 7 9.38 -5.26 -0.69
C SER A 7 9.32 -6.42 -1.69
N CYS A 8 9.39 -7.65 -1.23
CA CYS A 8 9.23 -8.83 -2.06
C CYS A 8 7.78 -8.96 -2.57
N LYS A 9 7.56 -9.83 -3.53
CA LYS A 9 6.20 -10.24 -3.91
C LYS A 9 5.60 -11.17 -2.86
N THR A 10 4.27 -11.19 -2.74
CA THR A 10 3.56 -11.99 -1.73
C THR A 10 3.92 -13.48 -1.79
N TYR A 11 4.19 -14.02 -2.98
CA TYR A 11 4.58 -15.42 -3.16
C TYR A 11 6.00 -15.74 -2.64
N ASP A 12 6.86 -14.72 -2.45
CA ASP A 12 8.20 -14.86 -1.86
C ASP A 12 8.22 -14.53 -0.35
N LEU A 13 7.09 -14.14 0.23
CA LEU A 13 7.03 -13.66 1.61
C LEU A 13 7.47 -14.74 2.63
N ASP A 14 7.09 -15.98 2.41
CA ASP A 14 7.43 -17.07 3.34
C ASP A 14 8.95 -17.30 3.37
N GLN A 15 9.63 -17.21 2.22
CA GLN A 15 11.08 -17.26 2.18
C GLN A 15 11.72 -16.02 2.83
N ALA A 16 11.17 -14.83 2.59
CA ALA A 16 11.65 -13.60 3.21
C ALA A 16 11.52 -13.66 4.75
N ILE A 17 10.46 -14.26 5.29
CA ILE A 17 10.29 -14.49 6.72
C ILE A 17 11.40 -15.41 7.27
N LEU A 18 11.71 -16.51 6.57
CA LEU A 18 12.81 -17.40 6.97
C LEU A 18 14.16 -16.67 7.02
N ASP A 19 14.44 -15.84 6.02
CA ASP A 19 15.68 -15.06 5.97
C ASP A 19 15.72 -14.00 7.09
N LEU A 20 14.57 -13.36 7.38
CA LEU A 20 14.45 -12.38 8.46
C LEU A 20 14.70 -13.00 9.85
N ARG A 21 14.35 -14.25 10.07
CA ARG A 21 14.66 -14.97 11.33
C ARG A 21 16.16 -14.95 11.64
N LEU A 22 17.01 -14.97 10.63
CA LEU A 22 18.46 -14.91 10.78
C LEU A 22 18.95 -13.58 11.37
N THR A 23 18.15 -12.52 11.29
CA THR A 23 18.47 -11.21 11.90
C THR A 23 18.29 -11.19 13.43
N LYS A 24 17.87 -12.30 14.03
CA LYS A 24 17.54 -12.45 15.46
C LYS A 24 16.45 -11.47 15.93
N GLY A 25 15.56 -11.08 15.04
CA GLY A 25 14.40 -10.23 15.34
C GLY A 25 14.73 -8.85 15.90
N ARG A 26 15.93 -8.33 15.62
CA ARG A 26 16.30 -6.95 15.96
C ARG A 26 15.91 -6.02 14.82
N GLY A 27 15.35 -4.87 15.19
CA GLY A 27 14.92 -3.83 14.25
C GLY A 27 13.43 -3.87 13.94
N LEU A 28 12.95 -2.77 13.37
CA LEU A 28 11.59 -2.64 12.89
C LEU A 28 11.46 -3.21 11.48
N ILE A 29 10.33 -3.84 11.20
CA ILE A 29 10.00 -4.36 9.88
C ILE A 29 8.95 -3.44 9.27
N ILE A 30 9.25 -2.85 8.11
CA ILE A 30 8.34 -2.01 7.34
C ILE A 30 8.04 -2.69 6.01
N PRO A 31 6.91 -3.39 5.87
CA PRO A 31 6.51 -4.01 4.62
C PRO A 31 5.85 -3.01 3.66
N PHE A 32 6.22 -3.05 2.38
CA PHE A 32 5.62 -2.27 1.30
C PHE A 32 4.91 -3.16 0.27
N LEU A 33 4.28 -4.23 0.74
CA LEU A 33 3.51 -5.13 -0.11
C LEU A 33 2.09 -4.59 -0.30
N ASN A 34 1.49 -4.91 -1.46
CA ASN A 34 0.07 -4.64 -1.66
C ASN A 34 -0.80 -5.62 -0.84
N GLY A 35 -1.97 -5.15 -0.43
CA GLY A 35 -2.86 -5.90 0.44
C GLY A 35 -2.49 -5.79 1.91
N MET A 36 -3.07 -6.64 2.75
CA MET A 36 -2.91 -6.58 4.21
C MET A 36 -2.59 -7.93 4.86
N THR A 37 -2.75 -9.04 4.14
CA THR A 37 -2.55 -10.40 4.67
C THR A 37 -1.12 -10.64 5.16
N HIS A 38 -0.15 -10.00 4.52
CA HIS A 38 1.27 -10.08 4.90
C HIS A 38 1.51 -9.57 6.33
N LEU A 39 0.72 -8.62 6.81
CA LEU A 39 0.86 -8.07 8.17
C LEU A 39 0.58 -9.13 9.22
N MET A 40 -0.46 -9.94 9.04
CA MET A 40 -0.80 -11.02 9.97
C MET A 40 0.34 -12.05 10.08
N LYS A 41 0.89 -12.49 8.94
CA LYS A 41 2.02 -13.42 8.91
C LYS A 41 3.27 -12.85 9.61
N LEU A 42 3.56 -11.58 9.38
CA LEU A 42 4.70 -10.91 10.00
C LEU A 42 4.49 -10.72 11.51
N ASP A 43 3.25 -10.38 11.92
CA ASP A 43 2.90 -10.25 13.34
C ASP A 43 3.02 -11.56 14.11
N GLU A 44 2.54 -12.66 13.52
CA GLU A 44 2.65 -14.00 14.11
C GLU A 44 4.12 -14.41 14.32
N GLU A 45 5.00 -13.99 13.42
CA GLU A 45 6.41 -14.37 13.47
C GLU A 45 7.28 -13.45 14.32
N PHE A 46 7.07 -12.13 14.25
CA PHE A 46 7.99 -11.13 14.83
C PHE A 46 7.38 -10.31 15.95
N GLY A 47 6.07 -10.39 16.15
CA GLY A 47 5.31 -9.54 17.07
C GLY A 47 4.85 -8.23 16.43
N SER A 48 3.60 -7.84 16.71
CA SER A 48 2.97 -6.65 16.13
C SER A 48 3.66 -5.32 16.52
N GLU A 49 4.41 -5.32 17.62
CA GLU A 49 5.19 -4.17 18.09
C GLU A 49 6.43 -3.87 17.22
N LYS A 50 6.88 -4.85 16.42
CA LYS A 50 8.01 -4.69 15.49
C LYS A 50 7.58 -4.49 14.05
N VAL A 51 6.36 -4.85 13.71
CA VAL A 51 5.84 -4.77 12.35
C VAL A 51 5.07 -3.47 12.17
N MET A 52 5.65 -2.56 11.42
CA MET A 52 5.05 -1.28 11.07
C MET A 52 4.11 -1.43 9.86
N GLY A 53 3.35 -0.40 9.55
CA GLY A 53 2.67 -0.30 8.27
C GLY A 53 3.50 0.46 7.25
N GLY A 54 3.37 0.08 5.98
CA GLY A 54 4.03 0.76 4.87
C GLY A 54 3.17 0.75 3.62
N VAL A 55 3.08 1.91 2.96
CA VAL A 55 2.34 2.11 1.70
C VAL A 55 3.26 2.76 0.68
N ALA A 56 3.41 2.15 -0.48
CA ALA A 56 4.14 2.71 -1.60
C ALA A 56 3.18 3.13 -2.72
N HIS A 57 3.23 4.40 -3.12
CA HIS A 57 2.54 4.92 -4.30
C HIS A 57 3.59 5.15 -5.38
N ILE A 58 3.80 4.13 -6.19
CA ILE A 58 4.81 4.10 -7.26
C ILE A 58 4.16 3.42 -8.47
N SER A 59 4.37 3.99 -9.65
CA SER A 59 4.02 3.35 -10.92
C SER A 59 5.30 3.14 -11.71
N SER A 60 5.73 1.90 -11.83
CA SER A 60 6.99 1.53 -12.49
C SER A 60 6.91 0.15 -13.12
N THR A 61 7.74 -0.08 -14.12
CA THR A 61 7.96 -1.38 -14.74
C THR A 61 9.45 -1.70 -14.85
N ILE A 62 9.73 -2.96 -15.15
CA ILE A 62 11.08 -3.41 -15.49
C ILE A 62 11.09 -3.65 -16.99
N ASN A 63 11.94 -2.92 -17.72
CA ASN A 63 12.14 -3.06 -19.14
C ASN A 63 12.92 -4.35 -19.49
N GLU A 64 12.98 -4.71 -20.77
CA GLU A 64 13.70 -5.89 -21.25
C GLU A 64 15.20 -5.87 -20.91
N ASP A 65 15.81 -4.67 -20.86
CA ASP A 65 17.20 -4.45 -20.45
C ASP A 65 17.40 -4.44 -18.93
N ARG A 66 16.33 -4.77 -18.15
CA ARG A 66 16.28 -4.77 -16.69
C ARG A 66 16.41 -3.37 -16.04
N THR A 67 16.27 -2.31 -16.78
CA THR A 67 16.14 -0.98 -16.19
C THR A 67 14.74 -0.80 -15.59
N ILE A 68 14.66 -0.01 -14.50
CA ILE A 68 13.37 0.33 -13.88
C ILE A 68 12.93 1.66 -14.45
N GLU A 69 11.79 1.66 -15.12
CA GLU A 69 11.16 2.87 -15.65
C GLU A 69 9.99 3.30 -14.77
N HIS A 70 9.95 4.60 -14.44
CA HIS A 70 8.86 5.22 -13.71
C HIS A 70 7.89 5.91 -14.67
N PHE A 71 6.61 5.55 -14.64
CA PHE A 71 5.58 6.12 -15.52
C PHE A 71 4.93 7.38 -14.98
N SER A 72 5.06 7.66 -13.69
CA SER A 72 4.36 8.78 -13.07
C SER A 72 5.29 9.63 -12.20
N GLN A 73 4.84 10.86 -11.92
CA GLN A 73 5.49 11.74 -10.94
C GLN A 73 5.26 11.27 -9.49
N PHE A 74 4.32 10.35 -9.27
CA PHE A 74 4.05 9.81 -7.93
C PHE A 74 5.18 8.89 -7.47
N LYS A 75 5.91 9.35 -6.47
CA LYS A 75 7.02 8.63 -5.81
C LYS A 75 6.88 8.84 -4.32
N LYS A 76 5.85 8.25 -3.71
CA LYS A 76 5.54 8.49 -2.30
C LYS A 76 5.60 7.21 -1.50
N LEU A 77 6.33 7.25 -0.39
CA LEU A 77 6.31 6.24 0.66
C LEU A 77 5.62 6.81 1.90
N THR A 78 4.69 6.05 2.45
CA THR A 78 4.03 6.36 3.71
C THR A 78 4.27 5.21 4.66
N PHE A 79 4.69 5.46 5.88
CA PHE A 79 4.88 4.43 6.89
C PHE A 79 4.49 4.96 8.27
N GLY A 80 4.27 4.06 9.22
CA GLY A 80 3.86 4.48 10.57
C GLY A 80 3.62 3.30 11.51
N ASN A 81 3.34 3.63 12.76
CA ASN A 81 2.94 2.66 13.78
C ASN A 81 1.52 2.18 13.51
N ARG A 82 1.30 0.87 13.59
CA ARG A 82 -0.04 0.24 13.51
C ARG A 82 -0.71 0.10 14.87
N ILE A 83 0.06 0.11 15.92
CA ILE A 83 -0.42 0.07 17.31
C ILE A 83 0.01 1.35 18.03
N HIS A 84 -0.66 1.69 19.13
CA HIS A 84 -0.37 2.89 19.93
C HIS A 84 0.97 2.74 20.70
N ASN A 85 2.05 2.56 19.96
CA ASN A 85 3.39 2.55 20.50
C ASN A 85 4.26 3.49 19.67
N GLN A 86 4.71 4.59 20.27
CA GLN A 86 5.60 5.52 19.57
C GLN A 86 6.97 4.87 19.43
N ASN A 87 7.26 4.39 18.23
CA ASN A 87 8.56 3.84 17.96
C ASN A 87 9.55 4.96 17.63
N TYR A 88 10.54 5.12 18.51
CA TYR A 88 11.55 6.18 18.40
C TYR A 88 12.43 6.10 17.13
N LEU A 89 12.46 4.96 16.44
CA LEU A 89 13.24 4.78 15.21
C LEU A 89 12.57 5.37 13.97
N LEU A 90 11.23 5.57 13.98
CA LEU A 90 10.52 6.02 12.78
C LEU A 90 10.84 7.48 12.44
N LYS A 91 11.00 8.35 13.43
CA LYS A 91 11.36 9.76 13.16
C LYS A 91 12.76 9.92 12.60
N PRO A 92 13.83 9.32 13.17
CA PRO A 92 15.15 9.30 12.56
C PRO A 92 15.16 8.68 11.15
N PHE A 93 14.33 7.68 10.89
CA PHE A 93 14.20 7.10 9.56
C PHE A 93 13.55 8.06 8.58
N LEU A 94 12.51 8.79 8.99
CA LEU A 94 11.92 9.85 8.18
C LEU A 94 12.99 10.90 7.81
N ASP A 95 13.76 11.38 8.78
CA ASP A 95 14.80 12.41 8.58
C ASP A 95 15.88 11.96 7.56
N VAL A 96 16.16 10.64 7.49
CA VAL A 96 17.03 10.06 6.46
C VAL A 96 16.33 10.03 5.09
N CYS A 97 15.07 9.63 5.05
CA CYS A 97 14.29 9.51 3.83
C CYS A 97 14.01 10.88 3.19
N GLU A 98 13.81 11.94 3.97
CA GLU A 98 13.58 13.32 3.48
C GLU A 98 14.76 13.86 2.63
N LYS A 99 15.95 13.26 2.74
CA LYS A 99 17.12 13.61 1.92
C LYS A 99 17.10 12.93 0.54
N THR A 100 16.11 12.12 0.25
CA THR A 100 15.97 11.40 -1.01
C THR A 100 15.14 12.18 -2.03
N LYS A 101 14.98 11.62 -3.23
CA LYS A 101 14.22 12.25 -4.34
C LYS A 101 12.76 11.77 -4.39
N PHE A 102 12.25 11.13 -3.37
CA PHE A 102 10.87 10.69 -3.28
C PHE A 102 10.19 11.30 -2.06
N ASP A 103 8.87 11.46 -2.15
CA ASP A 103 8.06 11.99 -1.05
C ASP A 103 7.93 10.95 0.04
N VAL A 104 8.08 11.37 1.30
CA VAL A 104 7.98 10.48 2.45
C VAL A 104 7.04 11.07 3.47
N VAL A 105 6.19 10.24 4.05
CA VAL A 105 5.24 10.64 5.08
C VAL A 105 5.28 9.65 6.24
N LEU A 106 5.50 10.17 7.44
CA LEU A 106 5.23 9.43 8.67
C LEU A 106 3.75 9.61 9.01
N SER A 107 2.99 8.53 8.87
CA SER A 107 1.54 8.55 9.06
C SER A 107 1.16 8.51 10.53
N GLU A 108 0.16 9.30 10.90
CA GLU A 108 -0.48 9.25 12.21
C GLU A 108 -1.47 8.07 12.33
N ASN A 109 -1.97 7.56 11.19
CA ASN A 109 -2.87 6.41 11.12
C ASN A 109 -2.58 5.54 9.89
N ILE A 110 -1.45 4.85 9.93
CA ILE A 110 -0.99 4.03 8.81
C ILE A 110 -1.97 2.90 8.46
N THR A 111 -2.74 2.40 9.43
CA THR A 111 -3.72 1.35 9.15
C THR A 111 -4.87 1.88 8.28
N LEU A 112 -5.30 3.11 8.49
CA LEU A 112 -6.27 3.77 7.60
C LEU A 112 -5.69 3.98 6.20
N ASP A 113 -4.41 4.39 6.09
CA ASP A 113 -3.75 4.56 4.78
C ASP A 113 -3.61 3.22 4.03
N LEU A 114 -3.34 2.13 4.74
CA LEU A 114 -3.34 0.77 4.18
C LEU A 114 -4.71 0.39 3.63
N TRP A 115 -5.81 0.68 4.37
CA TRP A 115 -7.17 0.45 3.89
C TRP A 115 -7.51 1.29 2.66
N LYS A 116 -7.15 2.57 2.64
CA LYS A 116 -7.32 3.45 1.47
C LYS A 116 -6.60 2.88 0.24
N LYS A 117 -5.36 2.46 0.41
CA LYS A 117 -4.59 1.82 -0.67
C LYS A 117 -5.21 0.51 -1.12
N TRP A 118 -5.70 -0.31 -0.19
CA TRP A 118 -6.33 -1.59 -0.51
C TRP A 118 -7.62 -1.38 -1.31
N ILE A 119 -8.49 -0.44 -0.90
CA ILE A 119 -9.72 -0.09 -1.63
C ILE A 119 -9.37 0.32 -3.06
N PHE A 120 -8.44 1.26 -3.21
CA PHE A 120 -8.01 1.76 -4.52
C PHE A 120 -7.49 0.65 -5.43
N ILE A 121 -6.53 -0.14 -4.95
CA ILE A 121 -5.89 -1.15 -5.81
C ILE A 121 -6.83 -2.32 -6.11
N SER A 122 -7.70 -2.71 -5.18
CA SER A 122 -8.70 -3.75 -5.41
C SER A 122 -9.72 -3.32 -6.46
N THR A 123 -10.14 -2.04 -6.44
CA THR A 123 -11.03 -1.47 -7.45
C THR A 123 -10.36 -1.44 -8.83
N VAL A 124 -9.19 -0.82 -8.93
CA VAL A 124 -8.52 -0.63 -10.22
C VAL A 124 -8.07 -1.96 -10.82
N ALA A 125 -7.37 -2.80 -10.03
CA ALA A 125 -6.89 -4.09 -10.51
C ALA A 125 -8.05 -5.06 -10.80
N GLY A 126 -9.11 -5.04 -9.98
CA GLY A 126 -10.31 -5.84 -10.22
C GLY A 126 -10.98 -5.48 -11.54
N ALA A 127 -11.24 -4.19 -11.76
CA ALA A 127 -11.89 -3.72 -12.99
C ALA A 127 -11.00 -3.97 -14.24
N THR A 128 -9.71 -3.59 -14.20
CA THR A 128 -8.82 -3.77 -15.35
C THR A 128 -8.63 -5.23 -15.72
N THR A 129 -8.63 -6.13 -14.74
CA THR A 129 -8.59 -7.59 -14.98
C THR A 129 -9.91 -8.10 -15.55
N LEU A 130 -11.05 -7.67 -14.98
CA LEU A 130 -12.39 -8.10 -15.43
C LEU A 130 -12.65 -7.72 -16.87
N PHE A 131 -12.33 -6.49 -17.25
CA PHE A 131 -12.57 -5.97 -18.60
C PHE A 131 -11.41 -6.24 -19.57
N ASN A 132 -10.27 -6.70 -19.07
CA ASN A 132 -9.03 -6.84 -19.84
C ASN A 132 -8.68 -5.57 -20.64
N SER A 133 -8.83 -4.41 -20.00
CA SER A 133 -8.71 -3.08 -20.60
C SER A 133 -8.03 -2.11 -19.65
N THR A 134 -7.55 -1.01 -20.18
CA THR A 134 -7.00 0.09 -19.37
C THR A 134 -8.11 0.81 -18.60
N LEU A 135 -7.73 1.50 -17.53
CA LEU A 135 -8.67 2.27 -16.72
C LEU A 135 -9.41 3.34 -17.55
N GLY A 136 -8.69 4.05 -18.46
CA GLY A 136 -9.27 5.03 -19.34
C GLY A 136 -10.30 4.44 -20.30
N GLU A 137 -10.02 3.28 -20.91
CA GLU A 137 -10.99 2.58 -21.77
C GLU A 137 -12.24 2.17 -20.98
N ILE A 138 -12.07 1.66 -19.76
CA ILE A 138 -13.20 1.26 -18.90
C ILE A 138 -14.04 2.51 -18.55
N SER A 139 -13.40 3.61 -18.19
CA SER A 139 -14.08 4.84 -17.79
C SER A 139 -14.80 5.57 -18.95
N ASN A 140 -14.49 5.27 -20.20
CA ASN A 140 -15.21 5.81 -21.37
C ASN A 140 -16.58 5.16 -21.60
N HIS A 141 -16.96 4.15 -20.83
CA HIS A 141 -18.23 3.45 -20.95
C HIS A 141 -19.05 3.53 -19.66
N GLU A 142 -20.35 3.79 -19.75
CA GLU A 142 -21.25 3.88 -18.60
C GLU A 142 -21.24 2.62 -17.72
N VAL A 143 -21.21 1.43 -18.34
CA VAL A 143 -21.11 0.16 -17.62
C VAL A 143 -19.76 0.07 -16.86
N GLY A 144 -18.69 0.54 -17.47
CA GLY A 144 -17.37 0.57 -16.85
C GLY A 144 -17.31 1.54 -15.68
N LYS A 145 -17.79 2.77 -15.85
CA LYS A 145 -17.91 3.77 -14.76
C LYS A 145 -18.71 3.22 -13.59
N LYS A 146 -19.86 2.61 -13.90
CA LYS A 146 -20.72 2.00 -12.89
C LYS A 146 -19.99 0.88 -12.14
N THR A 147 -19.30 -0.01 -12.85
CA THR A 147 -18.55 -1.12 -12.23
C THR A 147 -17.42 -0.62 -11.33
N LEU A 148 -16.67 0.39 -11.76
CA LEU A 148 -15.63 1.03 -10.93
C LEU A 148 -16.23 1.61 -9.64
N THR A 149 -17.35 2.30 -9.76
CA THR A 149 -18.06 2.89 -8.61
C THR A 149 -18.56 1.82 -7.65
N ASP A 150 -19.23 0.79 -8.16
CA ASP A 150 -19.77 -0.30 -7.34
C ASP A 150 -18.67 -1.05 -6.61
N LEU A 151 -17.58 -1.44 -7.28
CA LEU A 151 -16.41 -2.09 -6.68
C LEU A 151 -15.78 -1.23 -5.58
N TYR A 152 -15.60 0.07 -5.84
CA TYR A 152 -15.04 0.98 -4.86
C TYR A 152 -15.92 1.04 -3.60
N MET A 153 -17.23 1.17 -3.76
CA MET A 153 -18.19 1.26 -2.66
C MET A 153 -18.28 -0.05 -1.87
N GLU A 154 -18.20 -1.19 -2.53
CA GLU A 154 -18.12 -2.50 -1.87
C GLU A 154 -16.84 -2.60 -1.03
N CYS A 155 -15.67 -2.30 -1.59
CA CYS A 155 -14.40 -2.28 -0.86
C CYS A 155 -14.42 -1.28 0.32
N LYS A 156 -14.99 -0.09 0.12
CA LYS A 156 -15.18 0.91 1.19
C LYS A 156 -16.06 0.36 2.32
N SER A 157 -17.12 -0.38 1.98
CA SER A 157 -18.01 -1.01 2.95
C SER A 157 -17.27 -2.07 3.77
N ILE A 158 -16.39 -2.86 3.15
CA ILE A 158 -15.56 -3.84 3.85
C ILE A 158 -14.63 -3.14 4.85
N ALA A 159 -13.96 -2.05 4.45
CA ALA A 159 -13.13 -1.28 5.38
C ALA A 159 -13.94 -0.76 6.57
N LYS A 160 -15.15 -0.23 6.33
CA LYS A 160 -16.06 0.24 7.38
C LYS A 160 -16.45 -0.87 8.35
N LEU A 161 -16.75 -2.06 7.87
CA LEU A 161 -17.07 -3.24 8.72
C LEU A 161 -15.86 -3.65 9.59
N ASN A 162 -14.65 -3.33 9.18
CA ASN A 162 -13.41 -3.55 9.94
C ASN A 162 -13.03 -2.34 10.82
N GLY A 163 -13.91 -1.33 10.96
CA GLY A 163 -13.70 -0.18 11.85
C GLY A 163 -12.99 1.01 11.18
N PHE A 164 -12.76 0.99 9.87
CA PHE A 164 -12.07 2.04 9.15
C PHE A 164 -13.01 2.78 8.20
N THR A 165 -13.38 4.00 8.58
CA THR A 165 -14.28 4.84 7.78
C THR A 165 -13.46 5.77 6.89
N ILE A 166 -13.74 5.74 5.58
CA ILE A 166 -13.20 6.68 4.60
C ILE A 166 -14.20 7.83 4.44
N ASP A 167 -13.71 9.05 4.55
CA ASP A 167 -14.52 10.26 4.35
C ASP A 167 -15.16 10.28 2.95
N ASP A 168 -16.41 10.77 2.87
CA ASP A 168 -17.15 10.74 1.60
C ASP A 168 -16.57 11.71 0.56
N ASN A 169 -16.01 12.85 0.98
CA ASN A 169 -15.36 13.78 0.04
C ASN A 169 -14.07 13.16 -0.52
N GLU A 170 -13.30 12.47 0.33
CA GLU A 170 -12.12 11.74 -0.12
C GLU A 170 -12.49 10.61 -1.08
N ALA A 171 -13.52 9.82 -0.75
CA ALA A 171 -14.01 8.77 -1.62
C ALA A 171 -14.49 9.29 -2.99
N ASN A 172 -15.25 10.40 -3.01
CA ASN A 172 -15.70 11.04 -4.23
C ASN A 172 -14.52 11.58 -5.06
N SER A 173 -13.48 12.13 -4.41
CA SER A 173 -12.28 12.58 -5.11
C SER A 173 -11.56 11.43 -5.81
N VAL A 174 -11.42 10.28 -5.13
CA VAL A 174 -10.83 9.09 -5.73
C VAL A 174 -11.68 8.56 -6.88
N LEU A 175 -12.99 8.45 -6.69
CA LEU A 175 -13.92 8.01 -7.73
C LEU A 175 -13.86 8.92 -8.97
N ASN A 176 -13.89 10.23 -8.80
CA ASN A 176 -13.76 11.17 -9.90
C ASN A 176 -12.44 10.96 -10.66
N ASN A 177 -11.34 10.68 -9.97
CA ASN A 177 -10.04 10.45 -10.62
C ASN A 177 -9.98 9.13 -11.42
N ILE A 178 -10.61 8.05 -10.91
CA ILE A 178 -10.59 6.75 -11.59
C ILE A 178 -11.67 6.59 -12.66
N THR A 179 -12.67 7.47 -12.67
CA THR A 179 -13.75 7.51 -13.65
C THR A 179 -13.67 8.71 -14.61
N ALA A 180 -12.64 9.55 -14.49
CA ALA A 180 -12.38 10.62 -15.44
C ALA A 180 -11.97 10.06 -16.80
N GLU A 181 -12.37 10.77 -17.86
CA GLU A 181 -12.02 10.47 -19.26
C GLU A 181 -10.55 10.79 -19.56
#